data_ef14ad9808b2aeb3c738fefbdd88eb6a
#
_entry.id   ef14ad9808b2aeb3c738fefbdd88eb6a
#
_cell.length_a   1.000
_cell.length_b   1.000
_cell.length_c   1.000
_cell.angle_alpha   90.00
_cell.angle_beta   90.00
_cell.angle_gamma   90.00
#
_symmetry.space_group_name_H-M   'P 1'
#
loop_
_entity.id
_entity.type
_entity.pdbx_description
1 polymer ?
#
loop_
_entity_poly.entity_id
_entity_poly.type
_entity_poly.pdbx_seq_one_letter_code
_entity_poly.pdbx_strand_id
1 'polypeptide(L)'
;KSVAITGCTIEKTTKYDYFREDKIRMELYRIILSLYDEGCRTFTCNLHSYIGLLGADTIVMLREADKCPGIIFSAVIPATPYPSDAGKLYRALYDDLMKRADNKEVTSEKDSTGKAFADYHHIVCFYNDFSEEIRQVRASGVSYTNICKMI
;
A
#
# COMPACT_ATOMS: atom_id res chain seq x y z
N LYS A 1 -10.62 10.07 -8.37
CA LYS A 1 -10.66 9.42 -7.05
C LYS A 1 -9.36 8.70 -6.78
N SER A 2 -8.73 9.00 -5.66
CA SER A 2 -7.45 8.43 -5.28
C SER A 2 -7.57 7.57 -4.03
N VAL A 3 -6.71 6.56 -3.95
CA VAL A 3 -6.67 5.59 -2.86
C VAL A 3 -5.25 5.58 -2.28
N ALA A 4 -5.14 5.57 -0.95
CA ALA A 4 -3.87 5.37 -0.27
C ALA A 4 -3.77 3.92 0.18
N ILE A 5 -2.61 3.29 -0.03
CA ILE A 5 -2.31 1.94 0.47
C ILE A 5 -1.08 2.04 1.36
N THR A 6 -1.26 1.80 2.65
CA THR A 6 -0.22 1.99 3.64
C THR A 6 -0.41 1.06 4.85
N GLY A 7 0.61 0.91 5.66
CA GLY A 7 0.51 0.06 6.83
C GLY A 7 1.80 0.01 7.63
N CYS A 8 1.95 -1.01 8.45
CA CYS A 8 3.14 -1.22 9.24
C CYS A 8 4.37 -1.38 8.37
N THR A 9 5.53 -1.04 8.91
CA THR A 9 6.81 -1.23 8.22
C THR A 9 7.04 -2.72 7.95
N ILE A 10 7.88 -2.98 6.96
CA ILE A 10 8.22 -4.36 6.56
C ILE A 10 8.79 -5.14 7.75
N GLU A 11 9.62 -4.51 8.56
CA GLU A 11 10.23 -5.13 9.74
C GLU A 11 9.21 -5.68 10.73
N LYS A 12 8.09 -4.96 10.90
CA LYS A 12 7.03 -5.37 11.83
C LYS A 12 6.15 -6.49 11.26
N THR A 13 6.12 -6.64 9.95
CA THR A 13 5.20 -7.57 9.27
C THR A 13 5.88 -8.84 8.76
N THR A 14 7.20 -8.86 8.60
CA THR A 14 7.93 -10.06 8.14
C THR A 14 7.91 -11.22 9.13
N LYS A 15 7.34 -11.02 10.31
CA LYS A 15 7.10 -12.11 11.29
C LYS A 15 5.92 -13.00 10.90
N TYR A 16 5.14 -12.58 9.89
CA TYR A 16 4.01 -13.37 9.42
C TYR A 16 4.48 -14.45 8.45
N ASP A 17 3.81 -15.58 8.47
CA ASP A 17 4.13 -16.70 7.59
C ASP A 17 3.59 -16.47 6.16
N TYR A 18 3.99 -17.34 5.24
CA TYR A 18 3.57 -17.26 3.84
C TYR A 18 2.07 -17.37 3.66
N PHE A 19 1.43 -18.15 4.49
CA PHE A 19 0.00 -18.35 4.43
C PHE A 19 -0.75 -17.03 4.64
N ARG A 20 -0.24 -16.22 5.55
CA ARG A 20 -0.84 -14.91 5.83
C ARG A 20 -0.57 -13.92 4.68
N GLU A 21 0.59 -13.98 4.08
CA GLU A 21 0.90 -13.16 2.90
C GLU A 21 -0.05 -13.47 1.75
N ASP A 22 -0.33 -14.74 1.49
CA ASP A 22 -1.27 -15.14 0.44
C ASP A 22 -2.66 -14.58 0.69
N LYS A 23 -3.13 -14.63 1.92
CA LYS A 23 -4.42 -14.05 2.30
C LYS A 23 -4.44 -12.53 2.09
N ILE A 24 -3.36 -11.86 2.46
CA ILE A 24 -3.23 -10.41 2.26
C ILE A 24 -3.29 -10.08 0.78
N ARG A 25 -2.57 -10.81 -0.05
CA ARG A 25 -2.58 -10.60 -1.51
C ARG A 25 -3.96 -10.81 -2.11
N MET A 26 -4.68 -11.83 -1.68
CA MET A 26 -6.04 -12.09 -2.14
C MET A 26 -6.99 -10.95 -1.77
N GLU A 27 -6.88 -10.45 -0.56
CA GLU A 27 -7.71 -9.32 -0.11
C GLU A 27 -7.37 -8.03 -0.87
N LEU A 28 -6.08 -7.76 -1.08
CA LEU A 28 -5.65 -6.61 -1.87
C LEU A 28 -6.18 -6.68 -3.30
N TYR A 29 -6.10 -7.84 -3.92
CA TYR A 29 -6.61 -8.04 -5.28
C TYR A 29 -8.10 -7.70 -5.34
N ARG A 30 -8.88 -8.24 -4.43
CA ARG A 30 -10.33 -8.03 -4.38
C ARG A 30 -10.68 -6.57 -4.11
N ILE A 31 -9.99 -5.96 -3.15
CA ILE A 31 -10.25 -4.58 -2.76
C ILE A 31 -9.90 -3.60 -3.89
N ILE A 32 -8.74 -3.79 -4.53
CA ILE A 32 -8.30 -2.92 -5.62
C ILE A 32 -9.25 -3.01 -6.79
N LEU A 33 -9.68 -4.22 -7.18
CA LEU A 33 -10.67 -4.38 -8.24
C LEU A 33 -11.99 -3.69 -7.91
N SER A 34 -12.46 -3.83 -6.68
CA SER A 34 -13.70 -3.20 -6.24
C SER A 34 -13.61 -1.68 -6.31
N LEU A 35 -12.51 -1.12 -5.83
CA LEU A 35 -12.29 0.33 -5.87
C LEU A 35 -12.14 0.84 -7.30
N TYR A 36 -11.48 0.07 -8.15
CA TYR A 36 -11.36 0.39 -9.57
C TYR A 36 -12.74 0.44 -10.23
N ASP A 37 -13.60 -0.52 -9.94
CA ASP A 37 -14.96 -0.55 -10.46
C ASP A 37 -15.81 0.63 -9.97
N GLU A 38 -15.49 1.18 -8.80
CA GLU A 38 -16.12 2.39 -8.28
C GLU A 38 -15.62 3.67 -8.95
N GLY A 39 -14.62 3.58 -9.81
CA GLY A 39 -14.06 4.72 -10.52
C GLY A 39 -12.73 5.22 -10.00
N CYS A 40 -12.11 4.54 -9.04
CA CYS A 40 -10.78 4.92 -8.55
C CYS A 40 -9.73 4.51 -9.57
N ARG A 41 -8.83 5.44 -9.92
CA ARG A 41 -7.79 5.20 -10.93
C ARG A 41 -6.39 5.43 -10.41
N THR A 42 -6.20 6.30 -9.42
CA THR A 42 -4.90 6.61 -8.85
C THR A 42 -4.76 5.93 -7.50
N PHE A 43 -3.77 5.06 -7.39
CA PHE A 43 -3.46 4.32 -6.17
C PHE A 43 -2.07 4.72 -5.72
N THR A 44 -1.98 5.33 -4.54
CA THR A 44 -0.73 5.80 -3.94
C THR A 44 -0.27 4.80 -2.90
N CYS A 45 0.85 4.16 -3.15
CA CYS A 45 1.36 3.09 -2.31
C CYS A 45 2.60 3.54 -1.55
N ASN A 46 2.58 3.38 -0.23
CA ASN A 46 3.74 3.62 0.61
C ASN A 46 4.67 2.42 0.51
N LEU A 47 5.76 2.54 -0.23
CA LEU A 47 6.68 1.43 -0.48
C LEU A 47 7.54 1.06 0.73
N HIS A 48 7.49 1.86 1.80
CA HIS A 48 8.13 1.50 3.05
C HIS A 48 7.27 0.55 3.89
N SER A 49 6.00 0.43 3.58
CA SER A 49 5.08 -0.47 4.25
C SER A 49 4.96 -1.79 3.49
N TYR A 50 4.75 -2.87 4.24
CA TYR A 50 4.53 -4.20 3.67
C TYR A 50 3.28 -4.21 2.77
N ILE A 51 2.20 -3.65 3.25
CA ILE A 51 0.95 -3.56 2.49
C ILE A 51 1.11 -2.68 1.26
N GLY A 52 1.87 -1.61 1.37
CA GLY A 52 2.14 -0.74 0.23
C GLY A 52 2.90 -1.47 -0.88
N LEU A 53 3.90 -2.28 -0.51
CA LEU A 53 4.63 -3.11 -1.47
C LEU A 53 3.72 -4.14 -2.15
N LEU A 54 2.97 -4.90 -1.37
CA LEU A 54 2.09 -5.92 -1.92
C LEU A 54 0.95 -5.32 -2.75
N GLY A 55 0.45 -4.17 -2.32
CA GLY A 55 -0.58 -3.44 -3.07
C GLY A 55 -0.05 -2.92 -4.40
N ALA A 56 1.15 -2.36 -4.41
CA ALA A 56 1.79 -1.90 -5.63
C ALA A 56 2.05 -3.06 -6.61
N ASP A 57 2.52 -4.18 -6.09
CA ASP A 57 2.74 -5.38 -6.90
C ASP A 57 1.43 -5.87 -7.53
N THR A 58 0.35 -5.85 -6.78
CA THR A 58 -0.99 -6.22 -7.26
C THR A 58 -1.47 -5.26 -8.35
N ILE A 59 -1.26 -3.97 -8.18
CA ILE A 59 -1.64 -2.96 -9.17
C ILE A 59 -0.88 -3.18 -10.49
N VAL A 60 0.42 -3.39 -10.41
CA VAL A 60 1.25 -3.64 -11.59
C VAL A 60 0.79 -4.92 -12.31
N MET A 61 0.52 -5.97 -11.55
CA MET A 61 0.01 -7.23 -12.10
C MET A 61 -1.32 -7.03 -12.84
N LEU A 62 -2.25 -6.30 -12.24
CA LEU A 62 -3.55 -6.02 -12.85
C LEU A 62 -3.42 -5.19 -14.12
N ARG A 63 -2.49 -4.23 -14.12
CA ARG A 63 -2.23 -3.39 -15.29
C ARG A 63 -1.65 -4.21 -16.43
N GLU A 64 -0.67 -5.06 -16.15
CA GLU A 64 -0.03 -5.91 -17.17
C GLU A 64 -0.97 -6.97 -17.73
N ALA A 65 -1.94 -7.42 -16.94
CA ALA A 65 -2.95 -8.37 -17.37
C ALA A 65 -4.13 -7.70 -18.10
N ASP A 66 -4.07 -6.40 -18.34
CA ASP A 66 -5.14 -5.60 -18.96
C ASP A 66 -6.49 -5.69 -18.24
N LYS A 67 -6.46 -5.96 -16.93
CA LYS A 67 -7.68 -6.04 -16.12
C LYS A 67 -8.13 -4.69 -15.59
N CYS A 68 -7.20 -3.73 -15.48
CA CYS A 68 -7.48 -2.40 -14.98
C CYS A 68 -6.86 -1.34 -15.89
N PRO A 69 -7.41 -1.14 -17.11
CA PRO A 69 -6.89 -0.13 -18.03
C PRO A 69 -6.94 1.27 -17.40
N GLY A 70 -5.86 2.02 -17.55
CA GLY A 70 -5.79 3.39 -17.05
C GLY A 70 -5.49 3.52 -15.56
N ILE A 71 -5.22 2.41 -14.87
CA ILE A 71 -4.83 2.47 -13.44
C ILE A 71 -3.46 3.13 -13.33
N ILE A 72 -3.33 4.04 -12.36
CA ILE A 72 -2.10 4.80 -12.13
C ILE A 72 -1.51 4.37 -10.79
N PHE A 73 -0.24 3.98 -10.81
CA PHE A 73 0.52 3.64 -9.64
C PHE A 73 1.43 4.80 -9.24
N SER A 74 1.16 5.39 -8.08
CA SER A 74 2.00 6.43 -7.49
C SER A 74 2.73 5.85 -6.29
N ALA A 75 4.05 6.03 -6.25
CA ALA A 75 4.88 5.51 -5.17
C ALA A 75 5.27 6.62 -4.21
N VAL A 76 5.07 6.39 -2.93
CA VAL A 76 5.63 7.22 -1.86
C VAL A 76 6.87 6.49 -1.34
N ILE A 77 8.00 7.18 -1.37
CA ILE A 77 9.30 6.63 -1.04
C ILE A 77 9.83 7.40 0.16
N PRO A 78 10.10 6.72 1.29
CA PRO A 78 10.69 7.40 2.44
C PRO A 78 12.12 7.84 2.13
N ALA A 79 12.54 8.95 2.71
CA ALA A 79 13.90 9.45 2.55
C ALA A 79 14.93 8.55 3.25
N THR A 80 14.51 7.74 4.19
CA THR A 80 15.37 6.77 4.88
C THR A 80 15.69 5.59 3.96
N PRO A 81 16.91 5.03 4.05
CA PRO A 81 17.25 3.86 3.26
C PRO A 81 16.30 2.69 3.51
N TYR A 82 16.16 1.84 2.52
CA TYR A 82 15.39 0.60 2.65
C TYR A 82 15.99 -0.24 3.77
N PRO A 83 15.16 -0.82 4.67
CA PRO A 83 15.68 -1.62 5.79
C PRO A 83 16.54 -2.78 5.31
N SER A 84 17.75 -2.89 5.85
CA SER A 84 18.71 -3.92 5.46
C SER A 84 18.27 -5.32 5.88
N ASP A 85 17.41 -5.43 6.87
CA ASP A 85 16.89 -6.69 7.42
C ASP A 85 15.58 -7.14 6.77
N ALA A 86 15.08 -6.41 5.78
CA ALA A 86 13.82 -6.72 5.11
C ALA A 86 13.88 -7.93 4.18
N GLY A 87 15.07 -8.52 3.98
CA GLY A 87 15.24 -9.68 3.12
C GLY A 87 15.43 -9.32 1.65
N LYS A 88 16.15 -10.20 0.94
CA LYS A 88 16.51 -9.96 -0.47
C LYS A 88 15.29 -9.91 -1.38
N LEU A 89 14.28 -10.73 -1.09
CA LEU A 89 13.08 -10.81 -1.93
C LEU A 89 12.31 -9.49 -1.93
N TYR A 90 12.09 -8.91 -0.76
CA TYR A 90 11.37 -7.64 -0.65
C TYR A 90 12.18 -6.48 -1.21
N ARG A 91 13.49 -6.53 -1.10
CA ARG A 91 14.34 -5.51 -1.70
C ARG A 91 14.29 -5.55 -3.22
N ALA A 92 14.31 -6.74 -3.80
CA ALA A 92 14.18 -6.91 -5.25
C ALA A 92 12.83 -6.41 -5.74
N LEU A 93 11.76 -6.70 -4.99
CA LEU A 93 10.43 -6.21 -5.30
C LEU A 93 10.36 -4.69 -5.22
N TYR A 94 10.92 -4.10 -4.16
CA TYR A 94 10.98 -2.66 -4.00
C TYR A 94 11.69 -1.99 -5.17
N ASP A 95 12.86 -2.50 -5.57
CA ASP A 95 13.63 -1.94 -6.68
C ASP A 95 12.87 -2.02 -8.00
N ASP A 96 12.17 -3.13 -8.24
CA ASP A 96 11.35 -3.30 -9.44
C ASP A 96 10.17 -2.33 -9.46
N LEU A 97 9.46 -2.22 -8.34
CA LEU A 97 8.31 -1.31 -8.24
C LEU A 97 8.70 0.15 -8.40
N MET A 98 9.88 0.53 -7.91
CA MET A 98 10.41 1.87 -8.11
C MET A 98 10.54 2.23 -9.58
N LYS A 99 10.91 1.26 -10.41
CA LYS A 99 11.05 1.48 -11.85
C LYS A 99 9.72 1.55 -12.58
N ARG A 100 8.67 0.94 -12.03
CA ARG A 100 7.36 0.83 -12.66
C ARG A 100 6.36 1.90 -12.23
N ALA A 101 6.71 2.71 -11.24
CA ALA A 101 5.81 3.74 -10.74
C ALA A 101 5.62 4.84 -11.77
N ASP A 102 4.37 5.24 -11.98
CA ASP A 102 4.03 6.36 -12.87
C ASP A 102 4.44 7.68 -12.25
N ASN A 103 4.29 7.80 -10.95
CA ASN A 103 4.69 8.98 -10.17
C ASN A 103 5.46 8.53 -8.94
N LYS A 104 6.44 9.35 -8.53
CA LYS A 104 7.24 9.08 -7.34
C LYS A 104 7.31 10.33 -6.49
N GLU A 105 7.14 10.16 -5.18
CA GLU A 105 7.29 11.24 -4.22
C GLU A 105 8.17 10.76 -3.08
N VAL A 106 9.23 11.53 -2.77
CA VAL A 106 10.11 11.23 -1.63
C VAL A 106 9.64 12.05 -0.45
N THR A 107 9.41 11.40 0.68
CA THR A 107 8.95 12.06 1.90
C THR A 107 9.98 11.90 3.01
N SER A 108 10.04 12.88 3.90
CA SER A 108 10.89 12.83 5.09
C SER A 108 10.19 12.13 6.26
N GLU A 109 8.91 11.88 6.16
CA GLU A 109 8.12 11.26 7.22
C GLU A 109 8.05 9.75 7.07
N LYS A 110 8.13 9.03 8.20
CA LYS A 110 8.18 7.57 8.20
C LYS A 110 6.89 6.92 7.71
N ASP A 111 5.77 7.56 7.93
CA ASP A 111 4.43 7.03 7.66
C ASP A 111 3.68 7.89 6.66
N SER A 112 4.36 8.82 6.01
CA SER A 112 3.72 9.76 5.11
C SER A 112 3.23 9.06 3.85
N THR A 113 2.01 9.40 3.45
CA THR A 113 1.46 9.02 2.16
C THR A 113 1.62 10.14 1.14
N GLY A 114 2.44 11.15 1.44
CA GLY A 114 2.65 12.33 0.59
C GLY A 114 1.53 13.36 0.70
N LYS A 115 0.38 12.98 1.25
CA LYS A 115 -0.78 13.82 1.49
C LYS A 115 -1.38 13.48 2.84
N ALA A 116 -2.18 14.39 3.40
CA ALA A 116 -3.01 14.05 4.54
C ALA A 116 -4.04 12.98 4.15
N PHE A 117 -4.38 12.09 5.07
CA PHE A 117 -5.37 11.04 4.79
C PHE A 117 -6.69 11.61 4.28
N ALA A 118 -7.07 12.79 4.74
CA ALA A 118 -8.32 13.44 4.33
C ALA A 118 -8.40 13.75 2.83
N ASP A 119 -7.26 13.78 2.14
CA ASP A 119 -7.20 14.10 0.71
C ASP A 119 -7.45 12.90 -0.19
N TYR A 120 -7.58 11.71 0.39
CA TYR A 120 -7.86 10.49 -0.36
C TYR A 120 -9.35 10.16 -0.34
N HIS A 121 -9.80 9.46 -1.37
CA HIS A 121 -11.17 8.96 -1.44
C HIS A 121 -11.36 7.73 -0.54
N HIS A 122 -10.35 6.90 -0.45
CA HIS A 122 -10.38 5.68 0.38
C HIS A 122 -8.96 5.34 0.84
N ILE A 123 -8.87 4.70 2.00
CA ILE A 123 -7.59 4.27 2.58
C ILE A 123 -7.63 2.76 2.76
N VAL A 124 -6.66 2.05 2.18
CA VAL A 124 -6.44 0.63 2.43
C VAL A 124 -5.23 0.53 3.35
N CYS A 125 -5.38 -0.07 4.51
CA CYS A 125 -4.32 -0.10 5.49
C CYS A 125 -4.20 -1.45 6.19
N PHE A 126 -3.10 -1.61 6.91
CA PHE A 126 -2.86 -2.78 7.76
C PHE A 126 -2.22 -2.28 9.05
N TYR A 127 -3.05 -2.04 10.05
CA TYR A 127 -2.62 -1.54 11.34
C TYR A 127 -3.31 -2.28 12.47
N ASN A 128 -2.62 -2.42 13.60
CA ASN A 128 -3.22 -2.89 14.83
C ASN A 128 -4.25 -1.87 15.32
N ASP A 129 -5.35 -2.34 15.89
CA ASP A 129 -6.44 -1.49 16.41
C ASP A 129 -5.99 -0.48 17.46
N PHE A 130 -4.89 -0.74 18.14
CA PHE A 130 -4.38 0.11 19.20
C PHE A 130 -3.27 1.04 18.74
N SER A 131 -2.94 1.02 17.45
CA SER A 131 -1.88 1.88 16.92
C SER A 131 -2.34 3.33 16.80
N GLU A 132 -1.37 4.25 16.89
CA GLU A 132 -1.64 5.67 16.65
C GLU A 132 -2.06 5.92 15.22
N GLU A 133 -1.49 5.18 14.29
CA GLU A 133 -1.75 5.33 12.86
C GLU A 133 -3.22 5.04 12.53
N ILE A 134 -3.82 3.99 13.14
CA ILE A 134 -5.23 3.69 12.88
C ILE A 134 -6.14 4.78 13.46
N ARG A 135 -5.73 5.41 14.54
CA ARG A 135 -6.47 6.54 15.11
C ARG A 135 -6.49 7.72 14.14
N GLN A 136 -5.35 7.99 13.50
CA GLN A 136 -5.25 9.05 12.49
C GLN A 136 -6.11 8.74 11.27
N VAL A 137 -6.14 7.50 10.82
CA VAL A 137 -7.01 7.07 9.72
C VAL A 137 -8.48 7.31 10.09
N ARG A 138 -8.90 6.90 11.27
CA ARG A 138 -10.28 7.10 11.74
C ARG A 138 -10.63 8.57 11.87
N ALA A 139 -9.69 9.37 12.37
CA ALA A 139 -9.89 10.80 12.57
C ALA A 139 -9.99 11.57 11.26
N SER A 140 -9.50 11.03 10.16
CA SER A 140 -9.54 11.68 8.84
C SER A 140 -10.95 11.80 8.29
N GLY A 141 -11.89 10.96 8.75
CA GLY A 141 -13.25 10.92 8.21
C GLY A 141 -13.38 10.22 6.87
N VAL A 142 -12.28 9.72 6.31
CA VAL A 142 -12.25 9.00 5.03
C VAL A 142 -12.64 7.55 5.24
N SER A 143 -13.39 6.97 4.32
CA SER A 143 -13.68 5.55 4.36
C SER A 143 -12.37 4.74 4.27
N TYR A 144 -12.30 3.63 4.97
CA TYR A 144 -11.07 2.84 5.00
C TYR A 144 -11.37 1.35 5.13
N THR A 145 -10.42 0.55 4.70
CA THR A 145 -10.41 -0.90 4.87
C THR A 145 -9.13 -1.29 5.58
N ASN A 146 -9.24 -1.84 6.78
CA ASN A 146 -8.09 -2.35 7.52
C ASN A 146 -7.99 -3.86 7.33
N ILE A 147 -7.05 -4.29 6.48
CA ILE A 147 -6.89 -5.71 6.14
C ILE A 147 -6.53 -6.56 7.36
N CYS A 148 -5.88 -5.96 8.36
CA CYS A 148 -5.53 -6.67 9.59
C CYS A 148 -6.74 -7.34 10.24
N LYS A 149 -7.92 -6.78 10.08
CA LYS A 149 -9.15 -7.33 10.68
C LYS A 149 -9.82 -8.40 9.81
N MET A 150 -9.36 -8.56 8.57
CA MET A 150 -9.99 -9.44 7.59
C MET A 150 -9.33 -10.82 7.50
N ILE A 151 -8.19 -10.98 8.16
CA ILE A 151 -7.40 -12.20 8.08
C ILE A 151 -7.09 -12.79 9.45
#